data_9e8ee57916901d8a1f978cb08b3b69eb
#
_entry.id   9e8ee57916901d8a1f978cb08b3b69eb
#
_cell.length_a   1.000
_cell.length_b   1.000
_cell.length_c   1.000
_cell.angle_alpha   90.00
_cell.angle_beta   90.00
_cell.angle_gamma   90.00
#
_symmetry.space_group_name_H-M   'P 1'
#
loop_
_entity.id
_entity.type
_entity.pdbx_description
1 polymer ?
#
loop_
_entity_poly.entity_id
_entity_poly.type
_entity_poly.pdbx_seq_one_letter_code
_entity_poly.pdbx_strand_id
1 'polypeptide(L)'
;MPHMPTPAPAAMPFSRVSGDLRVVIVSSSGAYNTRSQAPFAASAIVGDPTHRVIDIDIPAQHLAFAHEHFKHASAQRDLECIIPRDTVRSLGAQLAPHLISWTGFLLDWPTFIEATVPQIVKQAQVDGANAALLVPI
;
A
#
# COMPACT_ATOMS: atom_id res chain seq x y z
N MET A 1 20.26 -4.62 -20.31
CA MET A 1 19.26 -4.06 -19.36
C MET A 1 18.78 -2.74 -19.91
N PRO A 2 17.46 -2.51 -20.03
CA PRO A 2 16.97 -1.18 -20.39
C PRO A 2 17.38 -0.19 -19.31
N HIS A 3 17.92 0.93 -19.73
CA HIS A 3 18.31 2.03 -18.84
C HIS A 3 17.04 2.60 -18.20
N MET A 4 16.88 2.43 -16.89
CA MET A 4 15.83 3.14 -16.17
C MET A 4 16.17 4.64 -16.19
N PRO A 5 15.26 5.50 -16.61
CA PRO A 5 15.47 6.94 -16.51
C PRO A 5 15.68 7.30 -15.05
N THR A 6 16.68 8.12 -14.77
CA THR A 6 16.89 8.66 -13.43
C THR A 6 15.64 9.45 -13.05
N PRO A 7 14.91 9.08 -11.99
CA PRO A 7 13.74 9.83 -11.60
C PRO A 7 14.15 11.27 -11.27
N ALA A 8 13.34 12.23 -11.73
CA ALA A 8 13.49 13.61 -11.30
C ALA A 8 13.45 13.68 -9.77
N PRO A 9 14.22 14.56 -9.13
CA PRO A 9 14.19 14.70 -7.67
C PRO A 9 12.76 15.08 -7.26
N ALA A 10 12.09 14.13 -6.60
CA ALA A 10 10.68 14.25 -6.21
C ALA A 10 10.51 14.97 -4.85
N ALA A 11 11.46 15.80 -4.45
CA ALA A 11 11.34 16.59 -3.24
C ALA A 11 10.54 17.87 -3.51
N MET A 12 9.23 17.79 -3.32
CA MET A 12 8.42 19.02 -3.18
C MET A 12 8.57 19.53 -1.73
N PRO A 13 8.75 20.87 -1.54
CA PRO A 13 8.77 21.44 -0.20
C PRO A 13 7.49 21.07 0.55
N PHE A 14 7.65 20.41 1.70
CA PHE A 14 6.53 20.00 2.53
C PHE A 14 6.40 20.99 3.69
N SER A 15 5.32 21.76 3.74
CA SER A 15 5.08 22.82 4.71
C SER A 15 3.91 22.56 5.66
N ARG A 16 3.38 21.33 5.69
CA ARG A 16 2.21 21.01 6.50
C ARG A 16 2.60 20.51 7.87
N VAL A 17 1.83 20.88 8.91
CA VAL A 17 1.91 20.27 10.24
C VAL A 17 1.15 18.94 10.26
N SER A 18 1.49 18.05 11.21
CA SER A 18 0.93 16.69 11.26
C SER A 18 -0.60 16.64 11.32
N GLY A 19 -1.25 17.59 12.00
CA GLY A 19 -2.70 17.67 12.09
C GLY A 19 -3.42 17.96 10.74
N ASP A 20 -2.71 18.52 9.78
CA ASP A 20 -3.24 18.79 8.43
C ASP A 20 -3.02 17.62 7.48
N LEU A 21 -2.34 16.57 7.92
CA LEU A 21 -2.05 15.40 7.11
C LEU A 21 -3.23 14.44 7.11
N ARG A 22 -3.66 14.08 5.91
CA ARG A 22 -4.48 12.90 5.66
C ARG A 22 -3.64 11.91 4.88
N VAL A 23 -3.22 10.85 5.56
CA VAL A 23 -2.25 9.89 5.08
C VAL A 23 -2.95 8.67 4.49
N VAL A 24 -2.65 8.32 3.24
CA VAL A 24 -2.95 7.00 2.70
C VAL A 24 -1.78 6.06 2.97
N ILE A 25 -2.05 4.87 3.49
CA ILE A 25 -1.03 3.82 3.63
C ILE A 25 -1.04 3.00 2.34
N VAL A 26 0.13 2.85 1.72
CA VAL A 26 0.34 1.99 0.54
C VAL A 26 1.38 0.95 0.90
N SER A 27 0.96 -0.32 1.02
CA SER A 27 1.81 -1.41 1.48
C SER A 27 2.05 -2.44 0.38
N SER A 28 3.28 -2.91 0.24
CA SER A 28 3.63 -4.02 -0.67
C SER A 28 3.42 -5.41 -0.07
N SER A 29 2.66 -5.51 1.01
CA SER A 29 2.45 -6.76 1.77
C SER A 29 1.57 -7.80 1.08
N GLY A 30 0.89 -7.48 -0.01
CA GLY A 30 -0.09 -8.37 -0.61
C GLY A 30 -1.33 -8.58 0.25
N ALA A 31 -1.69 -7.61 1.11
CA ALA A 31 -2.87 -7.65 1.95
C ALA A 31 -4.15 -7.64 1.11
N TYR A 32 -5.14 -8.41 1.52
CA TYR A 32 -6.48 -8.43 0.91
C TYR A 32 -7.55 -8.74 1.95
N ASN A 33 -8.78 -8.28 1.68
CA ASN A 33 -9.94 -8.57 2.51
C ASN A 33 -10.51 -9.96 2.14
N THR A 34 -10.42 -10.92 3.05
CA THR A 34 -10.85 -12.30 2.84
C THR A 34 -12.35 -12.47 2.58
N ARG A 35 -13.16 -11.46 2.91
CA ARG A 35 -14.62 -11.50 2.72
C ARG A 35 -15.09 -11.04 1.36
N SER A 36 -14.31 -10.15 0.71
CA SER A 36 -14.79 -9.47 -0.51
C SER A 36 -13.80 -9.45 -1.65
N GLN A 37 -12.56 -9.91 -1.44
CA GLN A 37 -11.50 -9.81 -2.43
C GLN A 37 -10.83 -11.17 -2.67
N ALA A 38 -10.48 -11.45 -3.90
CA ALA A 38 -9.62 -12.58 -4.24
C ALA A 38 -8.17 -12.29 -3.79
N PRO A 39 -7.42 -13.31 -3.35
CA PRO A 39 -5.99 -13.17 -3.10
C PRO A 39 -5.26 -12.73 -4.37
N PHE A 40 -4.07 -12.15 -4.20
CA PHE A 40 -3.18 -11.90 -5.33
C PHE A 40 -2.63 -13.23 -5.88
N ALA A 41 -2.28 -13.23 -7.17
CA ALA A 41 -1.59 -14.35 -7.81
C ALA A 41 -0.08 -14.32 -7.45
N ALA A 42 0.24 -14.42 -6.17
CA ALA A 42 1.61 -14.24 -5.64
C ALA A 42 2.60 -15.29 -6.17
N SER A 43 2.13 -16.47 -6.59
CA SER A 43 2.93 -17.54 -7.19
C SER A 43 3.11 -17.39 -8.72
N ALA A 44 2.51 -16.38 -9.34
CA ALA A 44 2.71 -16.13 -10.77
C ALA A 44 4.17 -15.74 -11.05
N ILE A 45 4.75 -16.29 -12.12
CA ILE A 45 6.17 -16.08 -12.49
C ILE A 45 6.49 -14.58 -12.67
N VAL A 46 5.54 -13.83 -13.23
CA VAL A 46 5.70 -12.38 -13.47
C VAL A 46 5.19 -11.51 -12.32
N GLY A 47 4.64 -12.13 -11.28
CA GLY A 47 3.95 -11.43 -10.18
C GLY A 47 2.53 -11.01 -10.56
N ASP A 48 1.88 -10.29 -9.66
CA ASP A 48 0.52 -9.76 -9.84
C ASP A 48 0.57 -8.23 -9.87
N PRO A 49 0.36 -7.58 -11.02
CA PRO A 49 0.46 -6.12 -11.14
C PRO A 49 -0.79 -5.39 -10.60
N THR A 50 -1.76 -6.09 -10.04
CA THR A 50 -2.98 -5.48 -9.51
C THR A 50 -2.78 -4.91 -8.11
N HIS A 51 -3.77 -4.18 -7.61
CA HIS A 51 -3.81 -3.66 -6.24
C HIS A 51 -5.15 -4.00 -5.58
N ARG A 52 -5.21 -3.80 -4.26
CA ARG A 52 -6.45 -3.89 -3.47
C ARG A 52 -6.66 -2.59 -2.71
N VAL A 53 -7.90 -2.14 -2.68
CA VAL A 53 -8.36 -1.02 -1.87
C VAL A 53 -9.14 -1.63 -0.70
N ILE A 54 -8.72 -1.36 0.51
CA ILE A 54 -9.21 -2.02 1.72
C ILE A 54 -9.61 -0.96 2.73
N ASP A 55 -10.75 -1.10 3.38
CA ASP A 55 -11.18 -0.23 4.47
C ASP A 55 -10.06 -0.13 5.53
N ILE A 56 -9.71 1.09 5.92
CA ILE A 56 -8.61 1.34 6.86
C ILE A 56 -8.89 0.72 8.24
N ASP A 57 -10.16 0.62 8.63
CA ASP A 57 -10.59 0.08 9.91
C ASP A 57 -10.95 -1.41 9.86
N ILE A 58 -10.62 -2.09 8.76
CA ILE A 58 -10.86 -3.53 8.63
C ILE A 58 -10.34 -4.30 9.85
N PRO A 59 -11.14 -5.20 10.45
CA PRO A 59 -10.68 -6.07 11.52
C PRO A 59 -9.54 -6.99 11.06
N ALA A 60 -8.52 -7.18 11.90
CA ALA A 60 -7.34 -7.97 11.56
C ALA A 60 -7.67 -9.40 11.12
N GLN A 61 -8.72 -10.02 11.70
CA GLN A 61 -9.18 -11.36 11.32
C GLN A 61 -9.75 -11.47 9.90
N HIS A 62 -10.04 -10.35 9.25
CA HIS A 62 -10.53 -10.30 7.86
C HIS A 62 -9.43 -9.96 6.87
N LEU A 63 -8.20 -9.73 7.34
CA LEU A 63 -7.02 -9.54 6.50
C LEU A 63 -6.27 -10.85 6.34
N ALA A 64 -5.83 -11.11 5.12
CA ALA A 64 -4.82 -12.10 4.82
C ALA A 64 -3.77 -11.50 3.88
N PHE A 65 -2.66 -12.19 3.72
CA PHE A 65 -1.51 -11.74 2.94
C PHE A 65 -1.16 -12.79 1.89
N ALA A 66 -1.12 -12.39 0.63
CA ALA A 66 -0.76 -13.25 -0.49
C ALA A 66 0.67 -12.95 -0.99
N HIS A 67 1.60 -12.72 -0.08
CA HIS A 67 3.01 -12.44 -0.38
C HIS A 67 3.87 -13.59 0.15
N GLU A 68 4.57 -14.31 -0.73
CA GLU A 68 5.28 -15.55 -0.35
C GLU A 68 6.65 -15.30 0.31
N HIS A 69 7.15 -14.07 0.32
CA HIS A 69 8.53 -13.75 0.69
C HIS A 69 8.69 -13.19 2.12
N PHE A 70 7.64 -13.16 2.96
CA PHE A 70 7.76 -12.78 4.36
C PHE A 70 6.97 -13.71 5.30
N LYS A 71 7.32 -13.66 6.59
CA LYS A 71 6.68 -14.49 7.62
C LYS A 71 5.33 -13.90 8.05
N HIS A 72 4.24 -14.37 7.49
CA HIS A 72 2.88 -13.91 7.79
C HIS A 72 2.51 -13.99 9.28
N ALA A 73 3.05 -14.97 10.01
CA ALA A 73 2.77 -15.13 11.44
C ALA A 73 3.19 -13.93 12.29
N SER A 74 4.24 -13.19 11.92
CA SER A 74 4.65 -11.97 12.61
C SER A 74 3.68 -10.82 12.30
N ALA A 75 3.27 -10.68 11.05
CA ALA A 75 2.30 -9.69 10.60
C ALA A 75 0.91 -9.91 11.22
N GLN A 76 0.51 -11.16 11.40
CA GLN A 76 -0.76 -11.51 12.06
C GLN A 76 -0.75 -11.22 13.56
N ARG A 77 0.42 -11.28 14.21
CA ARG A 77 0.57 -10.94 15.62
C ARG A 77 0.65 -9.45 15.88
N ASP A 78 1.29 -8.73 14.98
CA ASP A 78 1.44 -7.28 15.05
C ASP A 78 1.26 -6.67 13.65
N LEU A 79 0.04 -6.24 13.39
CA LEU A 79 -0.33 -5.64 12.11
C LEU A 79 0.38 -4.29 11.88
N GLU A 80 0.75 -3.59 12.96
CA GLU A 80 1.40 -2.29 12.89
C GLU A 80 2.77 -2.31 12.19
N CYS A 81 3.44 -3.47 12.15
CA CYS A 81 4.71 -3.59 11.43
C CYS A 81 4.58 -3.51 9.91
N ILE A 82 3.37 -3.70 9.35
CA ILE A 82 3.10 -3.68 7.91
C ILE A 82 1.96 -2.75 7.50
N ILE A 83 1.06 -2.43 8.44
CA ILE A 83 -0.04 -1.46 8.25
C ILE A 83 -0.10 -0.58 9.51
N PRO A 84 0.77 0.44 9.65
CA PRO A 84 0.97 1.20 10.88
C PRO A 84 -0.15 2.22 11.14
N ARG A 85 -1.38 1.76 11.30
CA ARG A 85 -2.59 2.60 11.46
C ARG A 85 -2.56 3.39 12.77
N ASP A 86 -2.29 2.70 13.86
CA ASP A 86 -2.33 3.28 15.19
C ASP A 86 -1.12 4.18 15.42
N THR A 87 0.02 3.82 14.83
CA THR A 87 1.22 4.66 14.82
C THR A 87 0.95 5.99 14.12
N VAL A 88 0.36 5.99 12.93
CA VAL A 88 0.02 7.22 12.19
C VAL A 88 -0.96 8.09 13.01
N ARG A 89 -1.98 7.49 13.60
CA ARG A 89 -2.95 8.20 14.45
C ARG A 89 -2.29 8.81 15.69
N SER A 90 -1.37 8.07 16.32
CA SER A 90 -0.66 8.55 17.53
C SER A 90 0.25 9.75 17.26
N LEU A 91 0.68 9.93 16.00
CA LEU A 91 1.44 11.10 15.56
C LEU A 91 0.57 12.32 15.22
N GLY A 92 -0.75 12.23 15.42
CA GLY A 92 -1.69 13.31 15.19
C GLY A 92 -2.13 13.50 13.74
N ALA A 93 -1.74 12.61 12.82
CA ALA A 93 -2.22 12.62 11.45
C ALA A 93 -3.57 11.88 11.31
N GLN A 94 -4.38 12.30 10.34
CA GLN A 94 -5.58 11.57 9.96
C GLN A 94 -5.21 10.47 8.96
N LEU A 95 -5.91 9.34 9.01
CA LEU A 95 -5.82 8.33 7.97
C LEU A 95 -6.86 8.58 6.87
N ALA A 96 -6.49 8.29 5.63
CA ALA A 96 -7.43 8.13 4.54
C ALA A 96 -8.37 6.94 4.83
N PRO A 97 -9.62 6.93 4.31
CA PRO A 97 -10.59 5.88 4.62
C PRO A 97 -10.18 4.50 4.12
N HIS A 98 -9.25 4.42 3.19
CA HIS A 98 -8.74 3.16 2.67
C HIS A 98 -7.22 3.08 2.78
N LEU A 99 -6.72 1.87 2.98
CA LEU A 99 -5.34 1.49 2.68
C LEU A 99 -5.29 0.86 1.29
N ILE A 100 -4.13 0.94 0.65
CA ILE A 100 -3.91 0.35 -0.66
C ILE A 100 -2.80 -0.69 -0.54
N SER A 101 -3.04 -1.88 -1.06
CA SER A 101 -2.09 -2.98 -1.03
C SER A 101 -1.78 -3.50 -2.42
N TRP A 102 -0.54 -3.92 -2.62
CA TRP A 102 -0.05 -4.63 -3.80
C TRP A 102 1.00 -5.66 -3.37
N THR A 103 1.47 -6.49 -4.28
CA THR A 103 2.53 -7.48 -3.97
C THR A 103 3.90 -6.90 -4.31
N GLY A 104 4.87 -7.03 -3.39
CA GLY A 104 6.22 -6.48 -3.57
C GLY A 104 7.02 -7.17 -4.68
N PHE A 105 6.71 -8.43 -5.00
CA PHE A 105 7.36 -9.15 -6.09
C PHE A 105 6.60 -8.93 -7.40
N LEU A 106 7.27 -8.30 -8.37
CA LEU A 106 6.68 -7.98 -9.65
C LEU A 106 7.76 -7.90 -10.73
N LEU A 107 7.58 -8.60 -11.84
CA LEU A 107 8.42 -8.50 -13.03
C LEU A 107 7.76 -7.68 -14.14
N ASP A 108 6.43 -7.61 -14.16
CA ASP A 108 5.65 -6.80 -15.13
C ASP A 108 5.54 -5.34 -14.66
N TRP A 109 6.68 -4.69 -14.50
CA TRP A 109 6.76 -3.27 -14.13
C TRP A 109 6.05 -2.33 -15.11
N PRO A 110 6.12 -2.52 -16.44
CA PRO A 110 5.41 -1.66 -17.37
C PRO A 110 3.91 -1.60 -17.07
N THR A 111 3.25 -2.74 -16.95
CA THR A 111 1.82 -2.79 -16.61
C THR A 111 1.53 -2.14 -15.26
N PHE A 112 2.36 -2.39 -14.25
CA PHE A 112 2.16 -1.78 -12.94
C PHE A 112 2.29 -0.25 -12.99
N ILE A 113 3.33 0.28 -13.61
CA ILE A 113 3.58 1.72 -13.68
C ILE A 113 2.54 2.43 -14.54
N GLU A 114 2.17 1.85 -15.67
CA GLU A 114 1.31 2.51 -16.66
C GLU A 114 -0.19 2.37 -16.35
N ALA A 115 -0.60 1.27 -15.74
CA ALA A 115 -2.02 1.00 -15.46
C ALA A 115 -2.37 1.06 -13.97
N THR A 116 -1.56 0.45 -13.08
CA THR A 116 -1.93 0.29 -11.66
C THR A 116 -1.58 1.52 -10.84
N VAL A 117 -0.39 2.08 -10.99
CA VAL A 117 0.03 3.27 -10.24
C VAL A 117 -0.93 4.45 -10.45
N PRO A 118 -1.40 4.78 -11.66
CA PRO A 118 -2.41 5.83 -11.84
C PRO A 118 -3.72 5.56 -11.09
N GLN A 119 -4.15 4.30 -10.98
CA GLN A 119 -5.35 3.94 -10.22
C GLN A 119 -5.13 4.12 -8.72
N ILE A 120 -3.96 3.75 -8.19
CA ILE A 120 -3.57 3.97 -6.80
C ILE A 120 -3.59 5.47 -6.47
N VAL A 121 -2.98 6.29 -7.31
CA VAL A 121 -2.96 7.75 -7.14
C VAL A 121 -4.37 8.33 -7.18
N LYS A 122 -5.19 7.90 -8.14
CA LYS A 122 -6.59 8.34 -8.24
C LYS A 122 -7.40 7.97 -6.99
N GLN A 123 -7.22 6.75 -6.47
CA GLN A 123 -7.90 6.33 -5.23
C GLN A 123 -7.47 7.20 -4.04
N ALA A 124 -6.17 7.45 -3.89
CA ALA A 124 -5.66 8.31 -2.83
C ALA A 124 -6.26 9.74 -2.92
N GLN A 125 -6.40 10.28 -4.13
CA GLN A 125 -7.02 11.59 -4.36
C GLN A 125 -8.52 11.59 -4.02
N VAL A 126 -9.27 10.56 -4.42
CA VAL A 126 -10.69 10.39 -4.07
C VAL A 126 -10.89 10.32 -2.57
N ASP A 127 -9.98 9.66 -1.85
CA ASP A 127 -9.98 9.56 -0.40
C ASP A 127 -9.53 10.85 0.31
N GLY A 128 -9.17 11.88 -0.45
CA GLY A 128 -8.74 13.17 0.07
C GLY A 128 -7.35 13.11 0.73
N ALA A 129 -6.55 12.11 0.42
CA ALA A 129 -5.18 12.02 0.93
C ALA A 129 -4.31 13.17 0.38
N ASN A 130 -3.51 13.75 1.25
CA ASN A 130 -2.52 14.77 0.89
C ASN A 130 -1.08 14.34 1.24
N ALA A 131 -0.93 13.14 1.75
CA ALA A 131 0.34 12.47 1.99
C ALA A 131 0.18 10.96 1.80
N ALA A 132 1.25 10.27 1.43
CA ALA A 132 1.29 8.82 1.32
C ALA A 132 2.43 8.26 2.18
N LEU A 133 2.13 7.22 2.94
CA LEU A 133 3.11 6.41 3.64
C LEU A 133 3.32 5.11 2.86
N LEU A 134 4.49 4.98 2.25
CA LEU A 134 4.87 3.76 1.51
C LEU A 134 5.54 2.79 2.47
N VAL A 135 4.96 1.61 2.62
CA VAL A 135 5.46 0.56 3.52
C VAL A 135 5.95 -0.63 2.67
N PRO A 136 7.27 -0.70 2.41
CA PRO A 136 7.87 -1.82 1.70
C PRO A 136 7.97 -3.05 2.62
N ILE A 137 7.70 -4.22 2.05
CA ILE A 137 7.82 -5.52 2.72
C ILE A 137 8.71 -6.41 1.87
#